data_cb3de681dd5d1ac2efba1810085e79fb
#
_entry.id   cb3de681dd5d1ac2efba1810085e79fb
#
_cell.length_a   1.000
_cell.length_b   1.000
_cell.length_c   1.000
_cell.angle_alpha   90.00
_cell.angle_beta   90.00
_cell.angle_gamma   90.00
#
_symmetry.space_group_name_H-M   'P 1'
#
loop_
_entity.id
_entity.type
_entity.pdbx_description
1 polymer ?
#
loop_
_entity_poly.entity_id
_entity_poly.type
_entity_poly.pdbx_seq_one_letter_code
_entity_poly.pdbx_strand_id
1 'polypeptide(L)'
;MDADVEPVVEPDVEAGGGGDAEDPDAEIETDLDEGAPGGLSWGKVAVLALAVAFLGFAVGAFVNRDDPPAADSADVGFLQDMLTHHQQAIEVALLESAYGEDPTVRSFASDVLVFQNYEIGVMTQMLRNWGFSQSDRSNTAMAWMDMPVPVDQMPGLLTQEQMDELSEARGSDLDALFLERMAEHHRGGIHMAEAAASRVSDPDIRALARRIARNQASEINEYRGTAIANGYDIDIPPQPVPSD
;
A
#
# COMPACT_ATOMS: atom_id res chain seq x y z
N MET A 1 28.84 33.67 -29.42
CA MET A 1 29.41 33.99 -28.12
C MET A 1 30.09 32.73 -27.67
N ASP A 2 31.25 32.70 -28.10
CA ASP A 2 32.34 31.75 -28.07
C ASP A 2 32.74 31.49 -26.62
N ALA A 3 33.01 30.25 -26.26
CA ALA A 3 33.69 29.87 -25.03
C ALA A 3 34.77 28.87 -25.35
N ASP A 4 35.95 29.29 -25.06
CA ASP A 4 37.27 28.79 -25.34
C ASP A 4 37.52 27.36 -24.82
N VAL A 5 38.20 26.60 -25.67
CA VAL A 5 38.85 25.33 -25.37
C VAL A 5 40.33 25.64 -25.10
N GLU A 6 40.86 25.30 -23.93
CA GLU A 6 42.28 25.32 -23.64
C GLU A 6 42.92 23.92 -23.83
N PRO A 7 44.17 23.85 -24.28
CA PRO A 7 44.76 22.61 -24.74
C PRO A 7 45.56 21.86 -23.66
N VAL A 8 45.58 20.54 -23.85
CA VAL A 8 46.35 19.53 -23.12
C VAL A 8 47.86 19.74 -23.39
N VAL A 9 48.66 19.80 -22.34
CA VAL A 9 50.12 19.77 -22.37
C VAL A 9 50.61 18.39 -21.96
N GLU A 10 51.31 17.70 -22.87
CA GLU A 10 52.14 16.54 -22.58
C GLU A 10 53.51 16.98 -22.07
N PRO A 11 54.19 16.27 -21.15
CA PRO A 11 55.59 16.43 -20.92
C PRO A 11 56.45 15.29 -21.51
N ASP A 12 57.57 15.74 -22.01
CA ASP A 12 58.61 15.11 -22.76
C ASP A 12 59.26 13.89 -22.09
N VAL A 13 59.72 13.02 -22.99
CA VAL A 13 60.66 11.91 -22.77
C VAL A 13 62.09 12.42 -22.79
N GLU A 14 62.82 12.17 -21.72
CA GLU A 14 64.33 12.22 -21.82
C GLU A 14 64.91 10.83 -21.58
N ALA A 15 65.78 10.48 -22.51
CA ALA A 15 66.61 9.29 -22.54
C ALA A 15 68.03 9.59 -22.03
N GLY A 16 68.60 8.64 -21.32
CA GLY A 16 70.02 8.59 -21.00
C GLY A 16 70.30 7.28 -20.28
N GLY A 17 70.98 6.39 -20.70
CA GLY A 17 72.15 6.08 -21.36
C GLY A 17 73.32 5.78 -20.36
N GLY A 18 73.80 4.51 -20.28
CA GLY A 18 75.04 4.19 -19.55
C GLY A 18 75.09 2.73 -19.10
N GLY A 19 75.83 1.94 -19.82
CA GLY A 19 76.10 0.56 -19.55
C GLY A 19 77.15 0.38 -18.47
N ASP A 20 77.32 -0.84 -18.02
CA ASP A 20 78.65 -1.52 -17.97
C ASP A 20 78.49 -2.88 -17.23
N ALA A 21 79.20 -3.82 -17.86
CA ALA A 21 79.94 -4.97 -17.33
C ALA A 21 79.19 -6.16 -16.70
N GLU A 22 79.24 -7.24 -17.44
CA GLU A 22 79.03 -8.63 -17.05
C GLU A 22 80.03 -9.10 -15.98
N ASP A 23 79.50 -9.74 -14.94
CA ASP A 23 80.30 -10.59 -14.03
C ASP A 23 79.85 -12.04 -14.21
N PRO A 24 80.73 -12.98 -14.63
CA PRO A 24 80.35 -14.33 -15.03
C PRO A 24 80.51 -15.39 -13.92
N ASP A 25 80.28 -15.11 -12.68
CA ASP A 25 80.30 -16.14 -11.63
C ASP A 25 79.22 -15.89 -10.54
N ALA A 26 78.00 -15.98 -10.92
CA ALA A 26 76.92 -16.09 -9.93
C ALA A 26 76.38 -17.51 -9.93
N GLU A 27 76.69 -18.25 -8.88
CA GLU A 27 76.13 -19.57 -8.57
C GLU A 27 74.61 -19.49 -8.49
N ILE A 28 73.94 -20.31 -9.26
CA ILE A 28 72.49 -20.48 -9.21
C ILE A 28 72.15 -21.33 -7.95
N GLU A 29 71.88 -20.68 -6.83
CA GLU A 29 71.17 -21.30 -5.74
C GLU A 29 69.70 -21.48 -6.18
N THR A 30 69.38 -22.70 -6.57
CA THR A 30 67.97 -23.12 -6.74
C THR A 30 67.36 -23.29 -5.37
N ASP A 31 66.89 -22.21 -4.81
CA ASP A 31 65.96 -22.24 -3.63
C ASP A 31 64.57 -22.74 -4.08
N LEU A 32 64.42 -24.07 -4.01
CA LEU A 32 63.13 -24.70 -4.13
C LEU A 32 62.40 -24.41 -2.82
N ASP A 33 61.80 -23.23 -2.73
CA ASP A 33 60.79 -22.95 -1.73
C ASP A 33 59.58 -23.86 -2.02
N GLU A 34 59.57 -25.02 -1.35
CA GLU A 34 58.36 -25.85 -1.26
C GLU A 34 57.27 -25.03 -0.51
N GLY A 35 56.56 -24.21 -1.29
CA GLY A 35 55.42 -23.46 -0.79
C GLY A 35 54.44 -24.38 -0.11
N ALA A 36 54.40 -24.33 1.20
CA ALA A 36 53.31 -24.95 1.98
C ALA A 36 51.96 -24.58 1.38
N PRO A 37 50.99 -25.49 1.30
CA PRO A 37 49.67 -25.20 0.71
C PRO A 37 49.09 -23.97 1.39
N GLY A 38 48.97 -22.88 0.65
CA GLY A 38 48.60 -21.55 1.14
C GLY A 38 47.25 -21.63 1.88
N GLY A 39 47.33 -21.56 3.21
CA GLY A 39 46.16 -21.48 4.07
C GLY A 39 45.26 -20.33 3.63
N LEU A 40 43.98 -20.56 3.65
CA LEU A 40 42.98 -19.55 3.31
C LEU A 40 43.25 -18.29 4.15
N SER A 41 43.54 -17.16 3.52
CA SER A 41 43.77 -15.92 4.28
C SER A 41 42.51 -15.55 5.04
N TRP A 42 42.65 -14.99 6.24
CA TRP A 42 41.54 -14.56 7.09
C TRP A 42 40.54 -13.67 6.34
N GLY A 43 41.01 -12.85 5.39
CA GLY A 43 40.15 -12.06 4.52
C GLY A 43 39.23 -12.92 3.62
N LYS A 44 39.76 -14.01 3.03
CA LYS A 44 39.00 -14.93 2.19
C LYS A 44 37.97 -15.72 3.05
N VAL A 45 38.35 -16.11 4.27
CA VAL A 45 37.43 -16.76 5.22
C VAL A 45 36.30 -15.83 5.62
N ALA A 46 36.60 -14.57 5.91
CA ALA A 46 35.58 -13.56 6.25
C ALA A 46 34.60 -13.31 5.08
N VAL A 47 35.12 -13.17 3.85
CA VAL A 47 34.24 -13.00 2.66
C VAL A 47 33.36 -14.21 2.43
N LEU A 48 33.90 -15.42 2.57
CA LEU A 48 33.13 -16.66 2.43
C LEU A 48 32.04 -16.76 3.52
N ALA A 49 32.37 -16.44 4.75
CA ALA A 49 31.41 -16.44 5.86
C ALA A 49 30.27 -15.42 5.65
N LEU A 50 30.59 -14.21 5.16
CA LEU A 50 29.58 -13.21 4.80
C LEU A 50 28.71 -13.68 3.63
N ALA A 51 29.29 -14.30 2.61
CA ALA A 51 28.55 -14.86 1.46
C ALA A 51 27.59 -15.97 1.90
N VAL A 52 28.04 -16.86 2.77
CA VAL A 52 27.20 -17.95 3.34
C VAL A 52 26.11 -17.37 4.22
N ALA A 53 26.41 -16.37 5.07
CA ALA A 53 25.40 -15.70 5.90
C ALA A 53 24.37 -14.97 5.05
N PHE A 54 24.79 -14.27 4.00
CA PHE A 54 23.89 -13.60 3.06
C PHE A 54 23.01 -14.59 2.30
N LEU A 55 23.60 -15.69 1.81
CA LEU A 55 22.85 -16.75 1.12
C LEU A 55 21.86 -17.43 2.09
N GLY A 56 22.28 -17.74 3.30
CA GLY A 56 21.42 -18.29 4.34
C GLY A 56 20.26 -17.36 4.71
N PHE A 57 20.53 -16.07 4.82
CA PHE A 57 19.49 -15.04 5.02
C PHE A 57 18.54 -14.95 3.82
N ALA A 58 19.07 -14.92 2.59
CA ALA A 58 18.27 -14.86 1.36
C ALA A 58 17.38 -16.12 1.20
N VAL A 59 17.93 -17.32 1.46
CA VAL A 59 17.16 -18.57 1.44
C VAL A 59 16.14 -18.60 2.57
N GLY A 60 16.49 -18.18 3.79
CA GLY A 60 15.57 -18.09 4.91
C GLY A 60 14.41 -17.12 4.67
N ALA A 61 14.69 -15.97 4.07
CA ALA A 61 13.68 -14.98 3.69
C ALA A 61 12.77 -15.50 2.53
N PHE A 62 13.31 -16.35 1.66
CA PHE A 62 12.52 -16.95 0.58
C PHE A 62 11.64 -18.13 1.06
N VAL A 63 12.18 -18.96 1.95
CA VAL A 63 11.46 -20.14 2.50
C VAL A 63 10.39 -19.76 3.52
N ASN A 64 10.58 -18.63 4.25
CA ASN A 64 9.60 -18.11 5.21
C ASN A 64 8.58 -17.14 4.61
N ARG A 65 8.42 -17.11 3.29
CA ARG A 65 7.27 -16.42 2.69
C ARG A 65 6.08 -17.34 2.85
N ASP A 66 5.09 -16.87 3.58
CA ASP A 66 3.79 -17.53 3.60
C ASP A 66 3.25 -17.60 2.17
N ASP A 67 2.69 -18.74 1.79
CA ASP A 67 2.03 -18.87 0.50
C ASP A 67 0.90 -17.83 0.41
N PRO A 68 0.73 -17.17 -0.75
CA PRO A 68 -0.37 -16.24 -0.91
C PRO A 68 -1.72 -16.95 -0.65
N PRO A 69 -2.70 -16.27 -0.04
CA PRO A 69 -4.01 -16.85 0.18
C PRO A 69 -4.67 -17.22 -1.15
N ALA A 70 -5.64 -18.13 -1.12
CA ALA A 70 -6.41 -18.49 -2.31
C ALA A 70 -7.16 -17.26 -2.86
N ALA A 71 -7.31 -17.17 -4.19
CA ALA A 71 -7.96 -16.04 -4.84
C ALA A 71 -9.43 -15.85 -4.42
N ASP A 72 -10.09 -16.92 -3.98
CA ASP A 72 -11.46 -16.93 -3.47
C ASP A 72 -11.54 -16.88 -1.94
N SER A 73 -10.41 -16.66 -1.26
CA SER A 73 -10.36 -16.52 0.20
C SER A 73 -11.09 -15.26 0.69
N ALA A 74 -11.49 -15.27 1.97
CA ALA A 74 -12.04 -14.09 2.61
C ALA A 74 -11.05 -12.93 2.64
N ASP A 75 -9.75 -13.20 2.77
CA ASP A 75 -8.69 -12.21 2.77
C ASP A 75 -8.65 -11.42 1.46
N VAL A 76 -8.60 -12.11 0.32
CA VAL A 76 -8.56 -11.46 -1.00
C VAL A 76 -9.89 -10.82 -1.34
N GLY A 77 -11.01 -11.51 -1.13
CA GLY A 77 -12.35 -11.04 -1.46
C GLY A 77 -12.72 -9.76 -0.70
N PHE A 78 -12.46 -9.72 0.61
CA PHE A 78 -12.70 -8.53 1.43
C PHE A 78 -11.89 -7.32 0.93
N LEU A 79 -10.59 -7.50 0.68
CA LEU A 79 -9.75 -6.39 0.21
C LEU A 79 -10.24 -5.85 -1.13
N GLN A 80 -10.61 -6.72 -2.08
CA GLN A 80 -11.09 -6.30 -3.39
C GLN A 80 -12.45 -5.59 -3.32
N ASP A 81 -13.37 -6.09 -2.50
CA ASP A 81 -14.70 -5.50 -2.34
C ASP A 81 -14.64 -4.16 -1.62
N MET A 82 -13.89 -4.09 -0.51
CA MET A 82 -13.71 -2.87 0.27
C MET A 82 -12.97 -1.79 -0.52
N LEU A 83 -12.01 -2.15 -1.39
CA LEU A 83 -11.38 -1.20 -2.32
C LEU A 83 -12.41 -0.52 -3.22
N THR A 84 -13.32 -1.30 -3.84
CA THR A 84 -14.37 -0.76 -4.71
C THR A 84 -15.33 0.11 -3.91
N HIS A 85 -15.68 -0.31 -2.71
CA HIS A 85 -16.55 0.42 -1.80
C HIS A 85 -15.93 1.78 -1.44
N HIS A 86 -14.68 1.83 -1.02
CA HIS A 86 -13.97 3.06 -0.67
C HIS A 86 -13.80 4.02 -1.85
N GLN A 87 -13.61 3.50 -3.06
CA GLN A 87 -13.51 4.34 -4.27
C GLN A 87 -14.77 5.18 -4.49
N GLN A 88 -15.96 4.61 -4.29
CA GLN A 88 -17.18 5.40 -4.41
C GLN A 88 -17.31 6.44 -3.29
N ALA A 89 -16.91 6.12 -2.05
CA ALA A 89 -16.89 7.11 -0.97
C ALA A 89 -16.02 8.32 -1.31
N ILE A 90 -14.86 8.09 -1.95
CA ILE A 90 -13.99 9.17 -2.45
C ILE A 90 -14.72 10.05 -3.48
N GLU A 91 -15.45 9.45 -4.43
CA GLU A 91 -16.22 10.22 -5.43
C GLU A 91 -17.28 11.08 -4.76
N VAL A 92 -18.04 10.54 -3.81
CA VAL A 92 -19.05 11.29 -3.04
C VAL A 92 -18.41 12.42 -2.21
N ALA A 93 -17.29 12.14 -1.54
CA ALA A 93 -16.60 13.12 -0.72
C ALA A 93 -15.98 14.26 -1.56
N LEU A 94 -15.57 14.00 -2.79
CA LEU A 94 -15.09 15.05 -3.71
C LEU A 94 -16.21 16.03 -4.09
N LEU A 95 -17.44 15.56 -4.30
CA LEU A 95 -18.58 16.42 -4.58
C LEU A 95 -18.89 17.34 -3.39
N GLU A 96 -18.97 16.78 -2.19
CA GLU A 96 -19.20 17.56 -0.96
C GLU A 96 -18.07 18.57 -0.72
N SER A 97 -16.82 18.15 -0.82
CA SER A 97 -15.66 19.05 -0.64
C SER A 97 -15.66 20.22 -1.61
N ALA A 98 -16.15 20.02 -2.84
CA ALA A 98 -16.16 21.05 -3.88
C ALA A 98 -17.39 21.98 -3.81
N TYR A 99 -18.56 21.48 -3.41
CA TYR A 99 -19.84 22.16 -3.61
C TYR A 99 -20.72 22.24 -2.37
N GLY A 100 -20.35 21.61 -1.25
CA GLY A 100 -21.02 21.72 0.04
C GLY A 100 -20.86 23.11 0.65
N GLU A 101 -21.72 23.49 1.59
CA GLU A 101 -21.77 24.80 2.22
C GLU A 101 -21.28 24.77 3.67
N ASP A 102 -21.72 23.78 4.47
CA ASP A 102 -21.39 23.68 5.88
C ASP A 102 -19.94 23.27 6.10
N PRO A 103 -19.13 24.07 6.86
CA PRO A 103 -17.73 23.76 7.09
C PRO A 103 -17.50 22.44 7.83
N THR A 104 -18.43 22.01 8.69
CA THR A 104 -18.33 20.76 9.44
C THR A 104 -18.55 19.57 8.52
N VAL A 105 -19.55 19.64 7.64
CA VAL A 105 -19.84 18.59 6.66
C VAL A 105 -18.69 18.46 5.66
N ARG A 106 -18.15 19.58 5.17
CA ARG A 106 -16.96 19.58 4.32
C ARG A 106 -15.70 19.04 5.04
N SER A 107 -15.62 19.19 6.37
CA SER A 107 -14.56 18.56 7.15
C SER A 107 -14.70 17.03 7.15
N PHE A 108 -15.91 16.49 7.30
CA PHE A 108 -16.16 15.05 7.17
C PHE A 108 -15.77 14.53 5.78
N ALA A 109 -16.12 15.24 4.73
CA ALA A 109 -15.67 14.88 3.38
C ALA A 109 -14.14 14.85 3.28
N SER A 110 -13.45 15.80 3.90
CA SER A 110 -11.98 15.83 3.95
C SER A 110 -11.41 14.63 4.71
N ASP A 111 -12.04 14.22 5.81
CA ASP A 111 -11.63 13.05 6.58
C ASP A 111 -11.81 11.77 5.76
N VAL A 112 -12.94 11.62 5.05
CA VAL A 112 -13.16 10.50 4.10
C VAL A 112 -12.07 10.49 3.04
N LEU A 113 -11.74 11.64 2.44
CA LEU A 113 -10.67 11.73 1.42
C LEU A 113 -9.31 11.32 1.96
N VAL A 114 -8.96 11.65 3.18
CA VAL A 114 -7.66 11.33 3.77
C VAL A 114 -7.61 9.87 4.22
N PHE A 115 -8.56 9.44 5.05
CA PHE A 115 -8.50 8.13 5.69
C PHE A 115 -8.82 6.99 4.72
N GLN A 116 -9.83 7.13 3.88
CA GLN A 116 -10.17 6.07 2.94
C GLN A 116 -9.16 5.95 1.78
N ASN A 117 -8.51 7.05 1.33
CA ASN A 117 -7.38 6.92 0.42
C ASN A 117 -6.17 6.21 1.05
N TYR A 118 -5.89 6.47 2.33
CA TYR A 118 -4.87 5.72 3.04
C TYR A 118 -5.21 4.21 3.10
N GLU A 119 -6.45 3.85 3.42
CA GLU A 119 -6.91 2.47 3.48
C GLU A 119 -6.91 1.79 2.10
N ILE A 120 -7.27 2.49 1.03
CA ILE A 120 -7.10 2.05 -0.36
C ILE A 120 -5.63 1.70 -0.64
N GLY A 121 -4.70 2.55 -0.22
CA GLY A 121 -3.27 2.31 -0.37
C GLY A 121 -2.80 1.04 0.36
N VAL A 122 -3.24 0.86 1.61
CA VAL A 122 -2.92 -0.33 2.44
C VAL A 122 -3.48 -1.60 1.79
N MET A 123 -4.77 -1.62 1.44
CA MET A 123 -5.41 -2.78 0.82
C MET A 123 -4.79 -3.14 -0.54
N THR A 124 -4.49 -2.13 -1.35
CA THR A 124 -3.80 -2.31 -2.63
C THR A 124 -2.41 -2.94 -2.44
N GLN A 125 -1.67 -2.48 -1.43
CA GLN A 125 -0.35 -3.04 -1.16
C GLN A 125 -0.43 -4.49 -0.63
N MET A 126 -1.41 -4.81 0.22
CA MET A 126 -1.64 -6.18 0.69
C MET A 126 -1.92 -7.13 -0.48
N LEU A 127 -2.83 -6.75 -1.37
CA LEU A 127 -3.12 -7.54 -2.59
C LEU A 127 -1.88 -7.72 -3.47
N ARG A 128 -1.12 -6.66 -3.71
CA ARG A 128 0.11 -6.71 -4.52
C ARG A 128 1.17 -7.63 -3.94
N ASN A 129 1.32 -7.68 -2.61
CA ASN A 129 2.27 -8.56 -1.94
C ASN A 129 1.97 -10.03 -2.23
N TRP A 130 0.72 -10.37 -2.51
CA TRP A 130 0.25 -11.70 -2.86
C TRP A 130 0.14 -11.94 -4.38
N GLY A 131 0.46 -10.93 -5.19
CA GLY A 131 0.37 -11.01 -6.65
C GLY A 131 -1.04 -10.80 -7.19
N PHE A 132 -1.96 -10.27 -6.38
CA PHE A 132 -3.31 -9.91 -6.81
C PHE A 132 -3.43 -8.42 -7.09
N SER A 133 -4.43 -8.07 -7.90
CA SER A 133 -4.87 -6.69 -8.11
C SER A 133 -6.39 -6.57 -7.96
N GLN A 134 -6.88 -5.34 -7.88
CA GLN A 134 -8.33 -5.11 -7.88
C GLN A 134 -8.99 -5.58 -9.18
N SER A 135 -8.28 -5.49 -10.33
CA SER A 135 -8.80 -5.90 -11.63
C SER A 135 -8.95 -7.42 -11.78
N ASP A 136 -8.34 -8.21 -10.91
CA ASP A 136 -8.44 -9.69 -10.95
C ASP A 136 -9.76 -10.19 -10.34
N ARG A 137 -10.55 -9.31 -9.75
CA ARG A 137 -11.83 -9.67 -9.17
C ARG A 137 -12.84 -10.14 -10.21
N SER A 138 -13.73 -11.04 -9.79
CA SER A 138 -14.91 -11.41 -10.57
C SER A 138 -15.94 -10.26 -10.61
N ASN A 139 -16.95 -10.36 -11.48
CA ASN A 139 -18.10 -9.45 -11.46
C ASN A 139 -19.04 -9.67 -10.27
N THR A 140 -18.70 -10.60 -9.38
CA THR A 140 -19.47 -10.95 -8.19
C THR A 140 -18.70 -10.51 -6.95
N ALA A 141 -19.32 -9.68 -6.13
CA ALA A 141 -18.84 -9.27 -4.82
C ALA A 141 -19.41 -10.16 -3.72
N MET A 142 -18.83 -10.11 -2.54
CA MET A 142 -19.30 -10.71 -1.29
C MET A 142 -19.45 -12.25 -1.33
N ALA A 143 -18.93 -12.94 -2.36
CA ALA A 143 -18.95 -14.40 -2.43
C ALA A 143 -18.17 -15.04 -1.26
N TRP A 144 -17.11 -14.38 -0.79
CA TRP A 144 -16.28 -14.79 0.35
C TRP A 144 -17.03 -14.80 1.70
N MET A 145 -18.18 -14.14 1.78
CA MET A 145 -19.03 -14.12 2.96
C MET A 145 -20.38 -14.82 2.75
N ASP A 146 -20.49 -15.68 1.74
CA ASP A 146 -21.68 -16.45 1.37
C ASP A 146 -22.89 -15.61 0.94
N MET A 147 -22.66 -14.39 0.49
CA MET A 147 -23.71 -13.45 0.03
C MET A 147 -23.37 -12.87 -1.35
N PRO A 148 -23.21 -13.71 -2.40
CA PRO A 148 -22.78 -13.23 -3.71
C PRO A 148 -23.80 -12.27 -4.33
N VAL A 149 -23.35 -11.08 -4.70
CA VAL A 149 -24.13 -10.05 -5.40
C VAL A 149 -23.33 -9.50 -6.57
N PRO A 150 -23.95 -8.91 -7.61
CA PRO A 150 -23.24 -8.08 -8.56
C PRO A 150 -22.50 -6.94 -7.85
N VAL A 151 -21.33 -6.54 -8.40
CA VAL A 151 -20.46 -5.53 -7.76
C VAL A 151 -21.20 -4.22 -7.48
N ASP A 152 -22.02 -3.78 -8.43
CA ASP A 152 -22.85 -2.56 -8.36
C ASP A 152 -24.04 -2.66 -7.39
N GLN A 153 -24.25 -3.84 -6.80
CA GLN A 153 -25.30 -4.09 -5.82
C GLN A 153 -24.75 -4.42 -4.43
N MET A 154 -23.47 -4.13 -4.18
CA MET A 154 -22.93 -4.27 -2.82
C MET A 154 -23.70 -3.35 -1.86
N PRO A 155 -24.05 -3.83 -0.67
CA PRO A 155 -24.70 -3.01 0.34
C PRO A 155 -23.93 -1.72 0.64
N GLY A 156 -24.67 -0.62 0.68
CA GLY A 156 -24.10 0.71 0.92
C GLY A 156 -23.62 1.43 -0.33
N LEU A 157 -23.36 0.76 -1.45
CA LEU A 157 -23.05 1.48 -2.69
C LEU A 157 -24.27 2.27 -3.17
N LEU A 158 -24.00 3.51 -3.57
CA LEU A 158 -24.98 4.37 -4.20
C LEU A 158 -25.25 3.90 -5.63
N THR A 159 -26.51 3.95 -6.02
CA THR A 159 -26.91 3.74 -7.42
C THR A 159 -26.47 4.92 -8.29
N GLN A 160 -26.47 4.73 -9.60
CA GLN A 160 -26.17 5.82 -10.54
C GLN A 160 -27.13 7.01 -10.36
N GLU A 161 -28.44 6.75 -10.11
CA GLU A 161 -29.43 7.79 -9.86
C GLU A 161 -29.09 8.62 -8.61
N GLN A 162 -28.64 7.98 -7.52
CA GLN A 162 -28.21 8.66 -6.30
C GLN A 162 -26.90 9.46 -6.51
N MET A 163 -25.98 8.96 -7.32
CA MET A 163 -24.77 9.69 -7.69
C MET A 163 -25.09 10.90 -8.56
N ASP A 164 -26.03 10.78 -9.49
CA ASP A 164 -26.49 11.89 -10.33
C ASP A 164 -27.16 12.97 -9.46
N GLU A 165 -28.03 12.58 -8.51
CA GLU A 165 -28.66 13.48 -7.52
C GLU A 165 -27.59 14.27 -6.74
N LEU A 166 -26.57 13.61 -6.18
CA LEU A 166 -25.46 14.26 -5.48
C LEU A 166 -24.70 15.22 -6.40
N SER A 167 -24.46 14.83 -7.64
CA SER A 167 -23.71 15.65 -8.61
C SER A 167 -24.43 16.95 -8.98
N GLU A 168 -25.76 16.98 -8.91
CA GLU A 168 -26.62 18.13 -9.21
C GLU A 168 -26.87 19.02 -7.98
N ALA A 169 -26.85 18.45 -6.77
CA ALA A 169 -27.08 19.17 -5.53
C ALA A 169 -25.98 20.17 -5.20
N ARG A 170 -26.28 21.24 -4.46
CA ARG A 170 -25.33 22.28 -4.05
C ARG A 170 -25.69 22.81 -2.67
N GLY A 171 -24.68 23.33 -1.96
CA GLY A 171 -24.86 24.01 -0.68
C GLY A 171 -25.50 23.09 0.36
N SER A 172 -26.43 23.61 1.15
CA SER A 172 -27.08 22.86 2.23
C SER A 172 -27.85 21.63 1.78
N ASP A 173 -28.35 21.59 0.54
CA ASP A 173 -29.03 20.42 -0.01
C ASP A 173 -28.03 19.28 -0.26
N LEU A 174 -26.82 19.63 -0.73
CA LEU A 174 -25.73 18.66 -0.89
C LEU A 174 -25.22 18.19 0.47
N ASP A 175 -25.04 19.10 1.44
CA ASP A 175 -24.63 18.75 2.81
C ASP A 175 -25.56 17.66 3.40
N ALA A 176 -26.87 17.86 3.29
CA ALA A 176 -27.86 16.92 3.78
C ALA A 176 -27.79 15.57 3.07
N LEU A 177 -27.73 15.58 1.73
CA LEU A 177 -27.58 14.36 0.92
C LEU A 177 -26.28 13.61 1.22
N PHE A 178 -25.17 14.33 1.36
CA PHE A 178 -23.87 13.73 1.72
C PHE A 178 -23.97 12.99 3.05
N LEU A 179 -24.49 13.62 4.09
CA LEU A 179 -24.62 13.00 5.41
C LEU A 179 -25.48 11.74 5.37
N GLU A 180 -26.64 11.80 4.70
CA GLU A 180 -27.57 10.67 4.58
C GLU A 180 -26.92 9.52 3.77
N ARG A 181 -26.44 9.80 2.58
CA ARG A 181 -25.89 8.79 1.66
C ARG A 181 -24.61 8.18 2.19
N MET A 182 -23.72 8.99 2.78
CA MET A 182 -22.48 8.47 3.37
C MET A 182 -22.75 7.61 4.62
N ALA A 183 -23.76 7.94 5.41
CA ALA A 183 -24.19 7.10 6.53
C ALA A 183 -24.71 5.72 6.04
N GLU A 184 -25.48 5.67 4.96
CA GLU A 184 -25.94 4.41 4.35
C GLU A 184 -24.76 3.62 3.78
N HIS A 185 -23.85 4.30 3.07
CA HIS A 185 -22.62 3.72 2.53
C HIS A 185 -21.79 3.09 3.65
N HIS A 186 -21.55 3.80 4.72
CA HIS A 186 -20.79 3.29 5.87
C HIS A 186 -21.43 2.07 6.53
N ARG A 187 -22.77 1.97 6.61
CA ARG A 187 -23.42 0.76 7.11
C ARG A 187 -23.09 -0.47 6.27
N GLY A 188 -23.03 -0.32 4.95
CA GLY A 188 -22.58 -1.39 4.05
C GLY A 188 -21.13 -1.78 4.30
N GLY A 189 -20.26 -0.81 4.47
CA GLY A 189 -18.85 -1.03 4.81
C GLY A 189 -18.66 -1.72 6.15
N ILE A 190 -19.41 -1.31 7.20
CA ILE A 190 -19.40 -1.96 8.52
C ILE A 190 -19.83 -3.43 8.41
N HIS A 191 -20.90 -3.71 7.67
CA HIS A 191 -21.38 -5.09 7.48
C HIS A 191 -20.29 -6.00 6.87
N MET A 192 -19.61 -5.54 5.83
CA MET A 192 -18.48 -6.28 5.23
C MET A 192 -17.30 -6.40 6.19
N ALA A 193 -16.95 -5.32 6.90
CA ALA A 193 -15.81 -5.31 7.81
C ALA A 193 -16.01 -6.23 9.03
N GLU A 194 -17.21 -6.29 9.61
CA GLU A 194 -17.55 -7.23 10.69
C GLU A 194 -17.50 -8.68 10.22
N ALA A 195 -18.01 -8.97 9.01
CA ALA A 195 -17.89 -10.29 8.41
C ALA A 195 -16.41 -10.69 8.20
N ALA A 196 -15.59 -9.76 7.68
CA ALA A 196 -14.17 -9.99 7.49
C ALA A 196 -13.44 -10.24 8.82
N ALA A 197 -13.71 -9.45 9.87
CA ALA A 197 -13.09 -9.63 11.18
C ALA A 197 -13.26 -11.04 11.76
N SER A 198 -14.31 -11.76 11.35
CA SER A 198 -14.59 -13.15 11.78
C SER A 198 -14.07 -14.23 10.82
N ARG A 199 -13.80 -13.90 9.55
CA ARG A 199 -13.55 -14.89 8.48
C ARG A 199 -12.13 -14.87 7.93
N VAL A 200 -11.46 -13.71 7.93
CA VAL A 200 -10.11 -13.58 7.39
C VAL A 200 -9.08 -14.32 8.24
N SER A 201 -8.08 -14.86 7.57
CA SER A 201 -6.97 -15.58 8.21
C SER A 201 -5.86 -14.63 8.64
N ASP A 202 -5.57 -13.62 7.84
CA ASP A 202 -4.49 -12.66 8.07
C ASP A 202 -4.83 -11.73 9.25
N PRO A 203 -3.96 -11.64 10.28
CA PRO A 203 -4.21 -10.80 11.46
C PRO A 203 -4.21 -9.29 11.15
N ASP A 204 -3.45 -8.84 10.16
CA ASP A 204 -3.38 -7.42 9.79
C ASP A 204 -4.66 -7.00 9.06
N ILE A 205 -5.22 -7.86 8.20
CA ILE A 205 -6.53 -7.63 7.58
C ILE A 205 -7.63 -7.64 8.62
N ARG A 206 -7.57 -8.55 9.60
CA ARG A 206 -8.55 -8.57 10.69
C ARG A 206 -8.51 -7.29 11.51
N ALA A 207 -7.31 -6.79 11.80
CA ALA A 207 -7.13 -5.53 12.50
C ALA A 207 -7.62 -4.33 11.67
N LEU A 208 -7.34 -4.32 10.36
CA LEU A 208 -7.85 -3.31 9.43
C LEU A 208 -9.38 -3.31 9.39
N ALA A 209 -9.99 -4.47 9.23
CA ALA A 209 -11.45 -4.62 9.19
C ALA A 209 -12.13 -4.09 10.47
N ARG A 210 -11.61 -4.45 11.65
CA ARG A 210 -12.12 -3.93 12.93
C ARG A 210 -11.98 -2.40 13.03
N ARG A 211 -10.86 -1.84 12.55
CA ARG A 211 -10.66 -0.39 12.54
C ARG A 211 -11.65 0.30 11.61
N ILE A 212 -11.86 -0.21 10.40
CA ILE A 212 -12.84 0.31 9.44
C ILE A 212 -14.24 0.32 10.08
N ALA A 213 -14.67 -0.81 10.66
CA ALA A 213 -15.99 -0.91 11.28
C ALA A 213 -16.20 0.12 12.41
N ARG A 214 -15.20 0.31 13.27
CA ARG A 214 -15.29 1.29 14.37
C ARG A 214 -15.30 2.73 13.87
N ASN A 215 -14.41 3.07 12.95
CA ASN A 215 -14.30 4.44 12.43
C ASN A 215 -15.60 4.84 11.73
N GLN A 216 -16.09 4.02 10.81
CA GLN A 216 -17.31 4.29 10.09
C GLN A 216 -18.54 4.35 11.01
N ALA A 217 -18.59 3.53 12.07
CA ALA A 217 -19.68 3.62 13.06
C ALA A 217 -19.62 4.94 13.86
N SER A 218 -18.45 5.43 14.19
CA SER A 218 -18.28 6.75 14.83
C SER A 218 -18.69 7.88 13.90
N GLU A 219 -18.26 7.84 12.65
CA GLU A 219 -18.60 8.83 11.62
C GLU A 219 -20.10 8.92 11.37
N ILE A 220 -20.84 7.80 11.30
CA ILE A 220 -22.31 7.80 11.22
C ILE A 220 -22.94 8.59 12.38
N ASN A 221 -22.45 8.41 13.60
CA ASN A 221 -22.99 9.11 14.76
C ASN A 221 -22.65 10.61 14.74
N GLU A 222 -21.51 11.00 14.21
CA GLU A 222 -21.12 12.39 13.99
C GLU A 222 -22.00 13.05 12.91
N TYR A 223 -22.24 12.35 11.78
CA TYR A 223 -23.16 12.80 10.72
C TYR A 223 -24.57 13.01 11.27
N ARG A 224 -25.05 12.06 12.07
CA ARG A 224 -26.34 12.18 12.76
C ARG A 224 -26.40 13.41 13.68
N GLY A 225 -25.35 13.61 14.48
CA GLY A 225 -25.26 14.75 15.40
C GLY A 225 -25.29 16.09 14.65
N THR A 226 -24.57 16.18 13.56
CA THR A 226 -24.50 17.37 12.70
C THR A 226 -25.81 17.62 11.96
N ALA A 227 -26.47 16.57 11.43
CA ALA A 227 -27.78 16.69 10.80
C ALA A 227 -28.83 17.27 11.75
N ILE A 228 -28.86 16.79 13.00
CA ILE A 228 -29.76 17.32 14.03
C ILE A 228 -29.42 18.76 14.40
N ALA A 229 -28.15 19.08 14.58
CA ALA A 229 -27.69 20.42 14.96
C ALA A 229 -28.01 21.48 13.89
N ASN A 230 -27.87 21.10 12.61
CA ASN A 230 -28.15 21.98 11.48
C ASN A 230 -29.63 22.00 11.07
N GLY A 231 -30.46 21.10 11.63
CA GLY A 231 -31.88 21.03 11.33
C GLY A 231 -32.18 20.49 9.92
N TYR A 232 -31.31 19.65 9.38
CA TYR A 232 -31.57 18.95 8.12
C TYR A 232 -32.71 17.95 8.28
N ASP A 233 -33.64 17.94 7.33
CA ASP A 233 -34.81 17.03 7.32
C ASP A 233 -34.42 15.66 6.76
N ILE A 234 -33.48 15.01 7.45
CA ILE A 234 -32.98 13.65 7.13
C ILE A 234 -32.98 12.80 8.40
N ASP A 235 -33.18 11.48 8.24
CA ASP A 235 -33.12 10.53 9.36
C ASP A 235 -31.91 9.62 9.25
N ILE A 236 -30.94 9.83 10.12
CA ILE A 236 -29.77 8.96 10.28
C ILE A 236 -29.93 8.20 11.61
N PRO A 237 -30.33 6.92 11.59
CA PRO A 237 -30.39 6.11 12.80
C PRO A 237 -29.04 6.02 13.51
N PRO A 238 -28.99 5.94 14.85
CA PRO A 238 -27.75 5.76 15.58
C PRO A 238 -27.08 4.42 15.22
N GLN A 239 -25.76 4.40 15.21
CA GLN A 239 -24.95 3.22 14.89
C GLN A 239 -24.22 2.76 16.14
N PRO A 240 -24.40 1.51 16.62
CA PRO A 240 -23.55 0.94 17.66
C PRO A 240 -22.09 0.90 17.19
N VAL A 241 -21.17 1.38 18.03
CA VAL A 241 -19.73 1.29 17.73
C VAL A 241 -19.23 -0.08 18.22
N PRO A 242 -18.66 -0.93 17.33
CA PRO A 242 -18.13 -2.23 17.72
C PRO A 242 -17.06 -2.10 18.79
N SER A 243 -17.09 -2.99 19.80
CA SER A 243 -16.01 -3.13 20.77
C SER A 243 -14.78 -3.80 20.15
N ASP A 244 -13.62 -3.64 20.80
CA ASP A 244 -12.36 -4.26 20.39
C ASP A 244 -12.40 -5.79 20.40
#